data_9dbbef70c5eaa6d578df6c377f2f2cee
#
_entry.id   9dbbef70c5eaa6d578df6c377f2f2cee
#
_cell.length_a   1.000
_cell.length_b   1.000
_cell.length_c   1.000
_cell.angle_alpha   90.00
_cell.angle_beta   90.00
_cell.angle_gamma   90.00
#
_symmetry.space_group_name_H-M   'P 1'
#
loop_
_entity.id
_entity.type
_entity.pdbx_description
1 polymer ?
#
loop_
_entity_poly.entity_id
_entity_poly.type
_entity_poly.pdbx_seq_one_letter_code
_entity_poly.pdbx_strand_id
1 'polypeptide(L)'
;QTWDKELEALAQSYAEKCIWDHNKERGRRGENLFAMAPTLELEFAVEDWNGEEKFYNLTTSTCVPGQMCGHYTQVVWSSTHQIGCGAHFCEKIDGLETEDMHLLVCNYYPPGNMKGKKPYMEGPSCEMCPMDTVCVNNLCGE
;
A
#
# COMPACT_ATOMS: atom_id res chain seq x y z
N GLN A 1 -7.76 5.00 7.80
CA GLN A 1 -7.23 3.65 8.02
C GLN A 1 -6.87 3.44 9.50
N THR A 2 -7.15 2.27 10.00
CA THR A 2 -6.76 1.89 11.37
C THR A 2 -5.79 0.72 11.33
N TRP A 3 -4.90 0.67 12.34
CA TRP A 3 -3.92 -0.41 12.44
C TRP A 3 -4.60 -1.70 12.91
N ASP A 4 -4.33 -2.81 12.24
CA ASP A 4 -4.88 -4.12 12.57
C ASP A 4 -3.78 -5.12 12.89
N LYS A 5 -3.86 -5.75 14.05
CA LYS A 5 -2.82 -6.68 14.51
C LYS A 5 -2.75 -7.98 13.72
N GLU A 6 -3.87 -8.45 13.17
CA GLU A 6 -3.86 -9.65 12.32
C GLU A 6 -3.14 -9.36 11.01
N LEU A 7 -3.36 -8.18 10.41
CA LEU A 7 -2.64 -7.76 9.21
C LEU A 7 -1.15 -7.56 9.51
N GLU A 8 -0.83 -6.99 10.67
CA GLU A 8 0.55 -6.84 11.12
C GLU A 8 1.25 -8.20 11.20
N ALA A 9 0.61 -9.19 11.84
CA ALA A 9 1.18 -10.53 11.97
C ALA A 9 1.36 -11.22 10.61
N LEU A 10 0.37 -11.07 9.72
CA LEU A 10 0.47 -11.61 8.36
C LEU A 10 1.65 -10.99 7.60
N ALA A 11 1.76 -9.66 7.66
CA ALA A 11 2.83 -8.94 6.99
C ALA A 11 4.21 -9.31 7.55
N GLN A 12 4.33 -9.38 8.88
CA GLN A 12 5.58 -9.71 9.54
C GLN A 12 6.05 -11.13 9.19
N SER A 13 5.15 -12.10 9.24
CA SER A 13 5.52 -13.48 8.93
C SER A 13 5.92 -13.64 7.46
N TYR A 14 5.34 -12.87 6.57
CA TYR A 14 5.73 -12.89 5.16
C TYR A 14 7.06 -12.16 4.93
N ALA A 15 7.27 -11.01 5.59
CA ALA A 15 8.53 -10.26 5.48
C ALA A 15 9.73 -11.15 5.87
N GLU A 16 9.55 -12.01 6.86
CA GLU A 16 10.60 -12.91 7.34
C GLU A 16 11.01 -13.97 6.31
N LYS A 17 10.21 -14.18 5.29
CA LYS A 17 10.55 -15.12 4.21
C LYS A 17 11.50 -14.52 3.18
N CYS A 18 11.68 -13.20 3.18
CA CYS A 18 12.61 -12.50 2.28
C CYS A 18 12.34 -12.82 0.80
N ILE A 19 11.11 -12.69 0.37
CA ILE A 19 10.70 -12.93 -1.01
C ILE A 19 10.20 -11.63 -1.62
N TRP A 20 10.72 -11.26 -2.79
CA TRP A 20 10.27 -10.08 -3.53
C TRP A 20 9.17 -10.49 -4.50
N ASP A 21 8.00 -10.76 -3.96
CA ASP A 21 6.80 -11.09 -4.71
C ASP A 21 5.61 -10.99 -3.76
N HIS A 22 4.43 -10.85 -4.30
CA HIS A 22 3.24 -10.81 -3.47
C HIS A 22 2.99 -12.13 -2.77
N ASN A 23 2.50 -12.04 -1.55
CA ASN A 23 2.13 -13.21 -0.75
C ASN A 23 0.90 -13.88 -1.36
N LYS A 24 1.07 -15.09 -1.86
CA LYS A 24 -0.01 -15.85 -2.48
C LYS A 24 -1.03 -16.36 -1.46
N GLU A 25 -0.66 -16.35 -0.19
CA GLU A 25 -1.53 -16.77 0.91
C GLU A 25 -2.13 -15.59 1.67
N ARG A 26 -2.04 -14.37 1.10
CA ARG A 26 -2.60 -13.19 1.75
C ARG A 26 -4.14 -13.18 1.79
N GLY A 27 -4.77 -14.07 1.05
CA GLY A 27 -6.23 -14.13 0.97
C GLY A 27 -6.82 -12.89 0.32
N ARG A 28 -7.95 -12.43 0.83
CA ARG A 28 -8.63 -11.24 0.31
C ARG A 28 -8.09 -9.98 1.01
N ARG A 29 -6.82 -9.72 0.79
CA ARG A 29 -6.13 -8.54 1.35
C ARG A 29 -5.29 -7.88 0.28
N GLY A 30 -5.16 -6.57 0.36
CA GLY A 30 -4.22 -5.83 -0.48
C GLY A 30 -2.82 -5.92 0.09
N GLU A 31 -1.83 -5.52 -0.69
CA GLU A 31 -0.44 -5.64 -0.26
C GLU A 31 0.46 -4.66 -1.00
N ASN A 32 1.38 -4.03 -0.28
CA ASN A 32 2.47 -3.28 -0.86
C ASN A 32 3.80 -3.79 -0.30
N LEU A 33 4.82 -3.78 -1.13
CA LEU A 33 6.18 -4.20 -0.77
C LEU A 33 7.16 -3.05 -1.00
N PHE A 34 8.19 -2.97 -0.16
CA PHE A 34 9.28 -2.00 -0.30
C PHE A 34 10.57 -2.58 0.28
N ALA A 35 11.69 -2.28 -0.34
CA ALA A 35 13.00 -2.72 0.16
C ALA A 35 13.97 -1.54 0.17
N MET A 36 14.76 -1.44 1.22
CA MET A 36 15.69 -0.33 1.40
C MET A 36 16.93 -0.74 2.21
N ALA A 37 18.05 -0.12 1.94
CA ALA A 37 19.31 -0.30 2.67
C ALA A 37 20.02 1.07 2.76
N PRO A 38 20.89 1.28 3.74
CA PRO A 38 21.31 0.37 4.80
C PRO A 38 20.35 0.29 5.97
N THR A 39 19.45 1.25 6.11
CA THR A 39 18.42 1.29 7.15
C THR A 39 17.05 1.34 6.50
N LEU A 40 16.00 1.00 7.26
CA LEU A 40 14.64 1.15 6.79
C LEU A 40 14.04 2.44 7.37
N GLU A 41 13.57 3.31 6.49
CA GLU A 41 12.86 4.52 6.87
C GLU A 41 11.46 4.46 6.27
N LEU A 42 10.46 4.38 7.14
CA LEU A 42 9.07 4.18 6.72
C LEU A 42 8.54 5.33 5.86
N GLU A 43 9.03 6.54 6.12
CA GLU A 43 8.67 7.72 5.33
C GLU A 43 9.05 7.55 3.86
N PHE A 44 10.20 6.93 3.60
CA PHE A 44 10.66 6.71 2.23
C PHE A 44 9.79 5.67 1.51
N ALA A 45 9.30 4.66 2.25
CA ALA A 45 8.38 3.69 1.68
C ALA A 45 7.08 4.35 1.23
N VAL A 46 6.49 5.15 2.11
CA VAL A 46 5.25 5.86 1.81
C VAL A 46 5.45 6.87 0.67
N GLU A 47 6.57 7.61 0.69
CA GLU A 47 6.90 8.54 -0.39
C GLU A 47 7.09 7.84 -1.73
N ASP A 48 7.73 6.66 -1.73
CA ASP A 48 7.93 5.88 -2.95
C ASP A 48 6.59 5.43 -3.53
N TRP A 49 5.73 4.88 -2.69
CA TRP A 49 4.40 4.45 -3.12
C TRP A 49 3.54 5.63 -3.57
N ASN A 50 3.54 6.72 -2.80
CA ASN A 50 2.78 7.92 -3.12
C ASN A 50 3.33 8.63 -4.37
N GLY A 51 4.62 8.51 -4.63
CA GLY A 51 5.25 9.10 -5.81
C GLY A 51 4.70 8.60 -7.12
N GLU A 52 4.05 7.45 -7.13
CA GLU A 52 3.40 6.92 -8.32
C GLU A 52 2.18 7.75 -8.74
N GLU A 53 1.69 8.66 -7.89
CA GLU A 53 0.55 9.54 -8.18
C GLU A 53 0.73 10.30 -9.50
N LYS A 54 1.94 10.76 -9.78
CA LYS A 54 2.24 11.54 -10.99
C LYS A 54 2.04 10.72 -12.29
N PHE A 55 1.99 9.40 -12.19
CA PHE A 55 1.76 8.51 -13.34
C PHE A 55 0.32 8.05 -13.46
N TYR A 56 -0.54 8.40 -12.51
CA TYR A 56 -1.91 7.93 -12.47
C TYR A 56 -2.90 9.02 -12.86
N ASN A 57 -3.84 8.69 -13.75
CA ASN A 57 -4.91 9.58 -14.14
C ASN A 57 -6.24 9.02 -13.61
N LEU A 58 -6.80 9.69 -12.60
CA LEU A 58 -8.04 9.25 -11.97
C LEU A 58 -9.23 9.32 -12.95
N THR A 59 -9.30 10.37 -13.76
CA THR A 59 -10.42 10.56 -14.69
C THR A 59 -10.56 9.39 -15.65
N THR A 60 -9.44 8.91 -16.19
CA THR A 60 -9.42 7.80 -17.15
C THR A 60 -9.13 6.46 -16.50
N SER A 61 -8.78 6.43 -15.21
CA SER A 61 -8.37 5.23 -14.48
C SER A 61 -7.19 4.52 -15.17
N THR A 62 -6.23 5.30 -15.65
CA THR A 62 -5.08 4.77 -16.37
C THR A 62 -3.76 5.16 -15.74
N CYS A 63 -2.77 4.29 -15.92
CA CYS A 63 -1.40 4.53 -15.50
C CYS A 63 -0.54 4.72 -16.75
N VAL A 64 0.44 5.63 -16.67
CA VAL A 64 1.36 5.85 -17.79
C VAL A 64 2.02 4.53 -18.19
N PRO A 65 2.01 4.16 -19.49
CA PRO A 65 2.63 2.91 -19.94
C PRO A 65 4.08 2.78 -19.48
N GLY A 66 4.44 1.62 -18.96
CA GLY A 66 5.77 1.36 -18.43
C GLY A 66 6.01 1.82 -17.01
N GLN A 67 5.06 2.52 -16.39
CA GLN A 67 5.15 2.98 -15.01
C GLN A 67 4.22 2.15 -14.12
N MET A 68 4.47 2.20 -12.81
CA MET A 68 3.65 1.52 -11.82
C MET A 68 2.78 2.53 -11.07
N CYS A 69 1.53 2.17 -10.80
CA CYS A 69 0.61 2.98 -10.01
C CYS A 69 -0.07 2.18 -8.89
N GLY A 70 0.10 0.86 -8.89
CA GLY A 70 -0.62 -0.02 -7.97
C GLY A 70 -0.32 0.19 -6.50
N HIS A 71 0.88 0.62 -6.14
CA HIS A 71 1.21 0.94 -4.75
C HIS A 71 0.43 2.18 -4.31
N TYR A 72 0.47 3.24 -5.14
CA TYR A 72 -0.25 4.47 -4.86
C TYR A 72 -1.76 4.22 -4.73
N THR A 73 -2.36 3.53 -5.69
CA THR A 73 -3.81 3.33 -5.66
C THR A 73 -4.25 2.52 -4.44
N GLN A 74 -3.45 1.55 -4.00
CA GLN A 74 -3.75 0.81 -2.77
C GLN A 74 -3.67 1.69 -1.53
N VAL A 75 -2.64 2.53 -1.42
CA VAL A 75 -2.49 3.44 -0.27
C VAL A 75 -3.70 4.35 -0.11
N VAL A 76 -4.21 4.87 -1.23
CA VAL A 76 -5.32 5.84 -1.20
C VAL A 76 -6.70 5.22 -1.46
N TRP A 77 -6.78 3.90 -1.51
CA TRP A 77 -8.04 3.21 -1.83
C TRP A 77 -9.11 3.51 -0.78
N SER A 78 -10.21 4.14 -1.22
CA SER A 78 -11.21 4.72 -0.29
C SER A 78 -11.95 3.69 0.56
N SER A 79 -12.14 2.48 0.06
CA SER A 79 -12.84 1.43 0.81
C SER A 79 -11.93 0.55 1.66
N THR A 80 -10.61 0.79 1.62
CA THR A 80 -9.66 0.10 2.50
C THR A 80 -9.64 0.81 3.85
N HIS A 81 -9.94 0.09 4.92
CA HIS A 81 -10.07 0.66 6.26
C HIS A 81 -9.00 0.25 7.24
N GLN A 82 -8.32 -0.85 7.00
CA GLN A 82 -7.36 -1.43 7.94
C GLN A 82 -6.01 -1.68 7.26
N ILE A 83 -4.94 -1.48 8.02
CA ILE A 83 -3.57 -1.70 7.55
C ILE A 83 -2.75 -2.36 8.66
N GLY A 84 -1.84 -3.23 8.28
CA GLY A 84 -0.82 -3.77 9.16
C GLY A 84 0.44 -4.01 8.37
N CYS A 85 1.58 -3.69 8.97
CA CYS A 85 2.86 -3.82 8.30
C CYS A 85 3.85 -4.58 9.16
N GLY A 86 4.79 -5.25 8.50
CA GLY A 86 5.91 -5.92 9.13
C GLY A 86 7.19 -5.69 8.33
N ALA A 87 8.32 -5.81 8.99
CA ALA A 87 9.61 -5.60 8.35
C ALA A 87 10.63 -6.62 8.85
N HIS A 88 11.59 -6.93 7.98
CA HIS A 88 12.64 -7.87 8.32
C HIS A 88 13.92 -7.54 7.55
N PHE A 89 15.06 -7.64 8.21
CA PHE A 89 16.36 -7.52 7.53
C PHE A 89 16.68 -8.83 6.83
N CYS A 90 16.95 -8.75 5.54
CA CYS A 90 17.22 -9.91 4.70
C CYS A 90 18.64 -9.84 4.16
N GLU A 91 19.45 -10.84 4.43
CA GLU A 91 20.76 -10.95 3.81
C GLU A 91 20.62 -11.13 2.31
N LYS A 92 19.62 -11.91 1.90
CA LYS A 92 19.23 -12.07 0.49
C LYS A 92 17.73 -12.00 0.39
N ILE A 93 17.25 -11.31 -0.66
CA ILE A 93 15.84 -11.29 -1.00
C ILE A 93 15.68 -12.05 -2.31
N ASP A 94 14.87 -13.11 -2.28
CA ASP A 94 14.59 -13.92 -3.46
C ASP A 94 13.82 -13.09 -4.48
N GLY A 95 14.38 -12.95 -5.67
CA GLY A 95 13.83 -12.11 -6.72
C GLY A 95 14.53 -10.77 -6.90
N LEU A 96 15.43 -10.38 -5.98
CA LEU A 96 16.28 -9.20 -6.12
C LEU A 96 17.75 -9.60 -6.16
N GLU A 97 18.54 -8.88 -6.94
CA GLU A 97 19.97 -9.11 -7.04
C GLU A 97 20.75 -8.46 -5.90
N THR A 98 20.17 -7.44 -5.26
CA THR A 98 20.79 -6.74 -4.14
C THR A 98 20.72 -7.56 -2.85
N GLU A 99 21.77 -7.44 -2.02
CA GLU A 99 21.87 -8.12 -0.74
C GLU A 99 21.79 -7.12 0.42
N ASP A 100 21.59 -7.64 1.64
CA ASP A 100 21.60 -6.86 2.87
C ASP A 100 20.59 -5.69 2.83
N MET A 101 19.32 -6.01 2.57
CA MET A 101 18.24 -5.04 2.53
C MET A 101 17.17 -5.32 3.57
N HIS A 102 16.51 -4.25 4.00
CA HIS A 102 15.31 -4.35 4.83
C HIS A 102 14.10 -4.47 3.92
N LEU A 103 13.25 -5.46 4.18
CA LEU A 103 12.01 -5.67 3.45
C LEU A 103 10.83 -5.22 4.30
N LEU A 104 9.99 -4.36 3.74
CA LEU A 104 8.75 -3.91 4.36
C LEU A 104 7.58 -4.50 3.59
N VAL A 105 6.65 -5.07 4.32
CA VAL A 105 5.39 -5.59 3.76
C VAL A 105 4.23 -4.92 4.48
N CYS A 106 3.29 -4.36 3.73
CA CYS A 106 2.06 -3.81 4.29
C CYS A 106 0.87 -4.54 3.66
N ASN A 107 -0.04 -5.03 4.51
CA ASN A 107 -1.28 -5.64 4.05
C ASN A 107 -2.47 -4.75 4.41
N TYR A 108 -3.51 -4.80 3.59
CA TYR A 108 -4.66 -3.89 3.67
C TYR A 108 -5.96 -4.69 3.62
N TYR A 109 -6.97 -4.22 4.33
CA TYR A 109 -8.29 -4.84 4.30
C TYR A 109 -9.40 -3.78 4.34
N PRO A 110 -10.45 -3.93 3.55
CA PRO A 110 -10.57 -4.81 2.37
C PRO A 110 -9.53 -4.50 1.30
N PRO A 111 -9.26 -5.42 0.37
CA PRO A 111 -8.28 -5.17 -0.69
C PRO A 111 -8.70 -4.03 -1.59
N GLY A 112 -7.73 -3.24 -2.01
CA GLY A 112 -7.92 -2.25 -3.05
C GLY A 112 -7.57 -2.81 -4.42
N ASN A 113 -7.36 -1.92 -5.36
CA ASN A 113 -6.97 -2.28 -6.72
C ASN A 113 -7.94 -3.25 -7.41
N MET A 114 -9.23 -3.04 -7.13
CA MET A 114 -10.29 -3.85 -7.74
C MET A 114 -10.47 -3.46 -9.19
N LYS A 115 -10.41 -4.45 -10.06
CA LYS A 115 -10.49 -4.25 -11.50
C LYS A 115 -11.78 -3.52 -11.89
N GLY A 116 -11.63 -2.46 -12.69
CA GLY A 116 -12.75 -1.67 -13.18
C GLY A 116 -13.28 -0.65 -12.19
N LYS A 117 -12.64 -0.48 -11.05
CA LYS A 117 -13.06 0.49 -10.02
C LYS A 117 -12.01 1.56 -9.80
N LYS A 118 -12.46 2.75 -9.39
CA LYS A 118 -11.57 3.87 -9.07
C LYS A 118 -11.14 3.78 -7.60
N PRO A 119 -9.91 4.22 -7.28
CA PRO A 119 -9.43 4.20 -5.89
C PRO A 119 -10.19 5.16 -4.98
N TYR A 120 -10.67 6.28 -5.51
CA TYR A 120 -11.45 7.27 -4.76
C TYR A 120 -12.34 8.06 -5.72
N MET A 121 -13.28 8.81 -5.14
CA MET A 121 -14.20 9.63 -5.94
C MET A 121 -13.58 11.00 -6.21
N GLU A 122 -13.71 11.48 -7.44
CA GLU A 122 -13.23 12.79 -7.86
C GLU A 122 -14.19 13.88 -7.35
N GLY A 123 -13.66 14.95 -6.79
CA GLY A 123 -14.45 16.07 -6.29
C GLY A 123 -13.64 16.93 -5.32
N PRO A 124 -14.22 18.05 -4.88
CA PRO A 124 -13.58 18.87 -3.85
C PRO A 124 -13.35 18.10 -2.57
N SER A 125 -12.36 18.51 -1.80
CA SER A 125 -11.98 17.82 -0.55
C SER A 125 -13.18 17.68 0.38
N CYS A 126 -13.41 16.45 0.87
CA CYS A 126 -14.47 16.09 1.82
C CYS A 126 -15.92 16.22 1.31
N GLU A 127 -16.13 16.65 0.09
CA GLU A 127 -17.51 16.82 -0.42
C GLU A 127 -18.24 15.48 -0.56
N MET A 128 -17.50 14.41 -0.88
CA MET A 128 -18.04 13.08 -1.11
C MET A 128 -17.76 12.11 0.05
N CYS A 129 -17.53 12.63 1.25
CA CYS A 129 -17.29 11.77 2.42
C CYS A 129 -18.47 10.83 2.68
N PRO A 130 -18.20 9.55 3.01
CA PRO A 130 -19.25 8.61 3.39
C PRO A 130 -20.04 9.11 4.60
N MET A 131 -21.29 8.63 4.74
CA MET A 131 -22.08 8.89 5.94
C MET A 131 -21.31 8.38 7.17
N ASP A 132 -21.52 9.05 8.28
CA ASP A 132 -20.86 8.75 9.56
C ASP A 132 -19.38 9.11 9.59
N THR A 133 -18.87 9.84 8.59
CA THR A 133 -17.51 10.38 8.62
C THR A 133 -17.57 11.90 8.66
N VAL A 134 -16.50 12.48 9.17
CA VAL A 134 -16.33 13.93 9.23
C VAL A 134 -15.04 14.34 8.53
N CYS A 135 -15.00 15.54 8.03
CA CYS A 135 -13.80 16.06 7.37
C CYS A 135 -12.78 16.48 8.45
N VAL A 136 -11.67 15.77 8.50
CA VAL A 136 -10.58 16.07 9.42
C VAL A 136 -9.31 16.22 8.59
N ASN A 137 -8.71 17.39 8.61
CA ASN A 137 -7.47 17.65 7.88
C ASN A 137 -7.57 17.25 6.39
N ASN A 138 -8.71 17.62 5.76
CA ASN A 138 -9.05 17.31 4.37
C ASN A 138 -9.21 15.82 4.06
N LEU A 139 -9.42 15.01 5.09
CA LEU A 139 -9.67 13.58 4.94
C LEU A 139 -10.98 13.21 5.63
N CYS A 140 -11.66 12.21 5.08
CA CYS A 140 -12.86 11.67 5.70
C CYS A 140 -12.46 10.77 6.87
N GLY A 141 -12.72 11.21 8.10
CA GLY A 141 -12.35 10.50 9.33
C GLY A 141 -13.56 10.07 10.15
N GLU A 142 -13.33 9.16 11.07
CA GLU A 142 -14.37 8.67 12.00
C GLU A 142 -14.60 9.59 13.19
#